data_2fd623159ca7d79c01ef22b416992f49
#
_entry.id   2fd623159ca7d79c01ef22b416992f49
#
_cell.length_a   1.000
_cell.length_b   1.000
_cell.length_c   1.000
_cell.angle_alpha   90.00
_cell.angle_beta   90.00
_cell.angle_gamma   90.00
#
_symmetry.space_group_name_H-M   'P 1'
#
loop_
_entity.id
_entity.type
_entity.pdbx_description
1 polymer ?
#
loop_
_entity_poly.entity_id
_entity_poly.type
_entity_poly.pdbx_seq_one_letter_code
_entity_poly.pdbx_strand_id
1 'polypeptide(L)'
;MSFARALRTILRQDPDVVMIGEIRDLDTAQIAVQASLTGHLVFATLHTNDAVSAVTRLVDMGVEPFLLASSLIGVVAQRLVRRLCLECRKPFAADAAQLRALGLAPTDGTL
;
A
#
# COMPACT_ATOMS: atom_id res chain seq x y z
N MET A 1 12.30 -21.56 -14.09
CA MET A 1 11.42 -20.53 -14.73
C MET A 1 11.43 -19.31 -13.81
N SER A 2 11.73 -18.09 -14.30
CA SER A 2 11.70 -16.90 -13.45
C SER A 2 10.25 -16.45 -13.21
N PHE A 3 10.00 -15.74 -12.09
CA PHE A 3 8.69 -15.22 -11.73
C PHE A 3 8.15 -14.27 -12.82
N ALA A 4 8.96 -13.36 -13.32
CA ALA A 4 8.61 -12.45 -14.40
C ALA A 4 8.17 -13.19 -15.68
N ARG A 5 8.80 -14.30 -16.02
CA ARG A 5 8.40 -15.12 -17.17
C ARG A 5 7.05 -15.79 -16.96
N ALA A 6 6.79 -16.30 -15.75
CA ALA A 6 5.50 -16.88 -15.40
C ALA A 6 4.39 -15.83 -15.47
N LEU A 7 4.62 -14.63 -14.93
CA LEU A 7 3.68 -13.53 -14.94
C LEU A 7 3.31 -13.11 -16.38
N ARG A 8 4.31 -12.97 -17.27
CA ARG A 8 4.03 -12.70 -18.71
C ARG A 8 3.18 -13.80 -19.39
N THR A 9 3.34 -15.05 -18.96
CA THR A 9 2.53 -16.15 -19.51
C THR A 9 1.09 -16.08 -19.02
N ILE A 10 0.88 -15.72 -17.75
CA ILE A 10 -0.45 -15.53 -17.14
C ILE A 10 -1.19 -14.38 -17.83
N LEU A 11 -0.54 -13.25 -18.07
CA LEU A 11 -1.13 -12.10 -18.73
C LEU A 11 -1.60 -12.40 -20.17
N ARG A 12 -1.00 -13.39 -20.83
CA ARG A 12 -1.43 -13.83 -22.18
C ARG A 12 -2.72 -14.67 -22.16
N GLN A 13 -3.23 -15.03 -20.98
CA GLN A 13 -4.53 -15.71 -20.83
C GLN A 13 -5.68 -14.72 -20.67
N ASP A 14 -5.41 -13.42 -20.88
CA ASP A 14 -6.40 -12.33 -20.86
C ASP A 14 -7.20 -12.25 -19.54
N PRO A 15 -6.54 -12.24 -18.37
CA PRO A 15 -7.24 -12.10 -17.09
C PRO A 15 -7.68 -10.66 -16.86
N ASP A 16 -8.88 -10.43 -16.35
CA ASP A 16 -9.32 -9.08 -15.95
C ASP A 16 -8.55 -8.56 -14.71
N VAL A 17 -8.23 -9.46 -13.78
CA VAL A 17 -7.59 -9.15 -12.51
C VAL A 17 -6.38 -10.04 -12.27
N VAL A 18 -5.27 -9.44 -11.90
CA VAL A 18 -4.03 -10.14 -11.57
C VAL A 18 -3.59 -9.77 -10.16
N MET A 19 -3.23 -10.77 -9.35
CA MET A 19 -2.62 -10.55 -8.05
C MET A 19 -1.16 -11.02 -8.04
N ILE A 20 -0.26 -10.10 -7.74
CA ILE A 20 1.17 -10.34 -7.57
C ILE A 20 1.45 -10.37 -6.08
N GLY A 21 1.87 -11.52 -5.55
CA GLY A 21 2.11 -11.69 -4.11
C GLY A 21 3.05 -10.65 -3.55
N GLU A 22 4.15 -10.33 -4.23
CA GLU A 22 5.03 -9.21 -3.93
C GLU A 22 5.88 -8.81 -5.13
N ILE A 23 6.25 -7.53 -5.18
CA ILE A 23 7.21 -6.97 -6.14
C ILE A 23 8.55 -6.81 -5.43
N ARG A 24 9.57 -7.54 -5.90
CA ARG A 24 10.94 -7.50 -5.35
C ARG A 24 11.97 -6.91 -6.29
N ASP A 25 11.70 -6.90 -7.57
CA ASP A 25 12.63 -6.52 -8.63
C ASP A 25 11.95 -5.67 -9.71
N LEU A 26 12.80 -4.97 -10.47
CA LEU A 26 12.38 -4.08 -11.54
C LEU A 26 11.59 -4.82 -12.63
N ASP A 27 12.00 -6.03 -13.02
CA ASP A 27 11.33 -6.79 -14.07
C ASP A 27 9.86 -7.07 -13.72
N THR A 28 9.60 -7.48 -12.48
CA THR A 28 8.26 -7.70 -11.96
C THR A 28 7.45 -6.41 -11.89
N ALA A 29 8.07 -5.31 -11.40
CA ALA A 29 7.44 -4.00 -11.31
C ALA A 29 7.02 -3.48 -12.69
N GLN A 30 7.91 -3.57 -13.68
CA GLN A 30 7.61 -3.14 -15.04
C GLN A 30 6.47 -3.94 -15.68
N ILE A 31 6.44 -5.26 -15.47
CA ILE A 31 5.35 -6.10 -16.00
C ILE A 31 4.02 -5.72 -15.34
N ALA A 32 4.00 -5.48 -14.02
CA ALA A 32 2.82 -5.05 -13.29
C ALA A 32 2.27 -3.72 -13.81
N VAL A 33 3.14 -2.73 -13.99
CA VAL A 33 2.79 -1.42 -14.53
C VAL A 33 2.28 -1.53 -15.98
N GLN A 34 2.97 -2.27 -16.84
CA GLN A 34 2.53 -2.47 -18.23
C GLN A 34 1.18 -3.17 -18.29
N ALA A 35 0.93 -4.19 -17.46
CA ALA A 35 -0.36 -4.85 -17.38
C ALA A 35 -1.47 -3.88 -17.01
N SER A 36 -1.25 -3.01 -16.02
CA SER A 36 -2.25 -2.00 -15.63
C SER A 36 -2.52 -0.98 -16.73
N LEU A 37 -1.51 -0.56 -17.48
CA LEU A 37 -1.67 0.34 -18.62
C LEU A 37 -2.40 -0.30 -19.82
N THR A 38 -2.39 -1.62 -19.90
CA THR A 38 -3.12 -2.39 -20.94
C THR A 38 -4.50 -2.86 -20.51
N GLY A 39 -5.03 -2.34 -19.39
CA GLY A 39 -6.41 -2.55 -18.98
C GLY A 39 -6.64 -3.61 -17.89
N HIS A 40 -5.59 -4.27 -17.40
CA HIS A 40 -5.71 -5.23 -16.31
C HIS A 40 -5.78 -4.52 -14.95
N LEU A 41 -6.62 -4.98 -14.06
CA LEU A 41 -6.56 -4.57 -12.65
C LEU A 41 -5.48 -5.38 -11.93
N VAL A 42 -4.41 -4.72 -11.51
CA VAL A 42 -3.26 -5.37 -10.86
C VAL A 42 -3.23 -5.03 -9.38
N PHE A 43 -3.32 -6.04 -8.52
CA PHE A 43 -3.01 -5.95 -7.11
C PHE A 43 -1.61 -6.47 -6.85
N ALA A 44 -0.84 -5.74 -6.07
CA ALA A 44 0.50 -6.16 -5.69
C ALA A 44 0.84 -5.75 -4.25
N THR A 45 1.76 -6.44 -3.61
CA THR A 45 2.29 -6.01 -2.33
C THR A 45 3.74 -5.55 -2.43
N LEU A 46 4.11 -4.66 -1.53
CA LEU A 46 5.46 -4.15 -1.35
C LEU A 46 5.80 -4.14 0.15
N HIS A 47 7.03 -4.48 0.48
CA HIS A 47 7.52 -4.36 1.86
C HIS A 47 8.00 -2.93 2.12
N THR A 48 7.07 -2.07 2.54
CA THR A 48 7.34 -0.67 2.90
C THR A 48 6.67 -0.33 4.23
N ASN A 49 7.15 0.74 4.87
CA ASN A 49 6.64 1.15 6.18
C ASN A 49 5.32 1.90 6.11
N ASP A 50 5.04 2.57 5.01
CA ASP A 50 3.84 3.38 4.79
C ASP A 50 3.50 3.44 3.29
N ALA A 51 2.36 4.07 2.95
CA ALA A 51 1.87 4.16 1.59
C ALA A 51 2.74 5.07 0.71
N VAL A 52 3.31 6.15 1.24
CA VAL A 52 4.16 7.07 0.48
C VAL A 52 5.46 6.39 0.11
N SER A 53 6.07 5.68 1.06
CA SER A 53 7.31 4.91 0.83
C SER A 53 7.15 3.83 -0.25
N ALA A 54 5.94 3.34 -0.50
CA ALA A 54 5.69 2.38 -1.58
C ALA A 54 5.95 2.99 -2.96
N VAL A 55 5.53 4.24 -3.17
CA VAL A 55 5.77 4.96 -4.43
C VAL A 55 7.27 5.21 -4.61
N THR A 56 7.93 5.73 -3.58
CA THR A 56 9.38 5.95 -3.60
C THR A 56 10.13 4.66 -3.89
N ARG A 57 9.71 3.55 -3.28
CA ARG A 57 10.35 2.24 -3.49
C ARG A 57 10.25 1.76 -4.94
N LEU A 58 9.12 1.99 -5.61
CA LEU A 58 8.97 1.64 -7.03
C LEU A 58 9.89 2.50 -7.92
N VAL A 59 10.01 3.80 -7.62
CA VAL A 59 10.95 4.70 -8.31
C VAL A 59 12.40 4.26 -8.08
N ASP A 60 12.77 3.93 -6.84
CA ASP A 60 14.13 3.47 -6.49
C ASP A 60 14.49 2.14 -7.18
N MET A 61 13.51 1.29 -7.44
CA MET A 61 13.69 0.08 -8.23
C MET A 61 13.87 0.35 -9.72
N GLY A 62 13.65 1.59 -10.19
CA GLY A 62 13.83 2.01 -11.57
C GLY A 62 12.55 2.13 -12.39
N VAL A 63 11.38 2.14 -11.76
CA VAL A 63 10.12 2.42 -12.48
C VAL A 63 10.01 3.92 -12.72
N GLU A 64 9.76 4.30 -13.96
CA GLU A 64 9.62 5.71 -14.35
C GLU A 64 8.41 6.37 -13.66
N PRO A 65 8.61 7.56 -13.02
CA PRO A 65 7.54 8.22 -12.27
C PRO A 65 6.27 8.51 -13.08
N PHE A 66 6.39 8.84 -14.36
CA PHE A 66 5.23 9.12 -15.20
C PHE A 66 4.37 7.87 -15.46
N LEU A 67 4.99 6.68 -15.48
CA LEU A 67 4.27 5.40 -15.61
C LEU A 67 3.48 5.10 -14.33
N LEU A 68 4.07 5.37 -13.16
CA LEU A 68 3.37 5.23 -11.88
C LEU A 68 2.20 6.20 -11.79
N ALA A 69 2.39 7.45 -12.18
CA ALA A 69 1.32 8.45 -12.18
C ALA A 69 0.12 8.07 -13.07
N SER A 70 0.37 7.31 -14.14
CA SER A 70 -0.65 6.89 -15.08
C SER A 70 -1.31 5.54 -14.72
N SER A 71 -0.65 4.71 -13.91
CA SER A 71 -1.06 3.33 -13.64
C SER A 71 -1.51 3.10 -12.19
N LEU A 72 -1.00 3.88 -11.23
CA LEU A 72 -1.26 3.66 -9.82
C LEU A 72 -2.59 4.29 -9.40
N ILE A 73 -3.57 3.45 -9.06
CA ILE A 73 -4.90 3.89 -8.65
C ILE A 73 -4.92 4.22 -7.14
N GLY A 74 -4.20 3.47 -6.34
CA GLY A 74 -4.15 3.69 -4.91
C GLY A 74 -3.11 2.83 -4.20
N VAL A 75 -2.73 3.25 -3.00
CA VAL A 75 -1.84 2.50 -2.11
C VAL A 75 -2.47 2.42 -0.73
N VAL A 76 -2.50 1.22 -0.17
CA VAL A 76 -3.02 0.96 1.17
C VAL A 76 -1.87 0.45 2.04
N ALA A 77 -1.58 1.14 3.13
CA ALA A 77 -0.68 0.65 4.17
C ALA A 77 -1.48 0.21 5.40
N GLN A 78 -1.10 -0.93 5.97
CA GLN A 78 -1.78 -1.50 7.12
C GLN A 78 -0.81 -1.74 8.27
N ARG A 79 -1.24 -1.42 9.48
CA ARG A 79 -0.48 -1.65 10.72
C ARG A 79 -1.35 -2.37 11.73
N LEU A 80 -0.78 -3.37 12.37
CA LEU A 80 -1.41 -3.99 13.52
C LEU A 80 -1.19 -3.12 14.76
N VAL A 81 -2.27 -2.78 15.42
CA VAL A 81 -2.25 -2.02 16.68
C VAL A 81 -2.91 -2.85 17.79
N ARG A 82 -2.57 -2.57 19.04
CA ARG A 82 -3.25 -3.20 20.17
C ARG A 82 -4.69 -2.66 20.25
N ARG A 83 -5.62 -3.56 20.35
CA ARG A 83 -7.03 -3.22 20.56
C ARG A 83 -7.32 -3.17 22.07
N LEU A 84 -8.08 -2.16 22.48
CA LEU A 84 -8.56 -2.08 23.86
C LEU A 84 -9.54 -3.22 24.16
N CYS A 85 -9.39 -3.84 25.33
CA CYS A 85 -10.32 -4.87 25.79
C CYS A 85 -11.72 -4.28 26.00
N LEU A 86 -12.74 -4.92 25.47
CA LEU A 86 -14.13 -4.43 25.56
C LEU A 86 -14.66 -4.47 27.00
N GLU A 87 -14.14 -5.39 27.84
CA GLU A 87 -14.61 -5.59 29.21
C GLU A 87 -13.96 -4.64 30.21
N CYS A 88 -12.67 -4.28 30.01
CA CYS A 88 -11.90 -3.50 30.98
C CYS A 88 -11.50 -2.10 30.50
N ARG A 89 -11.80 -1.70 29.26
CA ARG A 89 -11.56 -0.33 28.79
C ARG A 89 -12.40 0.66 29.62
N LYS A 90 -11.76 1.76 30.00
CA LYS A 90 -12.43 2.85 30.71
C LYS A 90 -12.13 4.16 30.01
N PRO A 91 -13.13 5.06 29.84
CA PRO A 91 -12.87 6.40 29.36
C PRO A 91 -12.04 7.16 30.39
N PHE A 92 -11.19 8.07 29.94
CA PHE A 92 -10.44 8.97 30.80
C PHE A 92 -10.41 10.38 30.18
N ALA A 93 -10.26 11.40 31.01
CA ALA A 93 -10.09 12.76 30.54
C ALA A 93 -8.64 12.95 30.08
N ALA A 94 -8.45 13.21 28.79
CA ALA A 94 -7.13 13.45 28.22
C ALA A 94 -6.64 14.85 28.58
N ASP A 95 -5.36 14.99 28.93
CA ASP A 95 -4.74 16.29 29.13
C ASP A 95 -4.41 16.98 27.79
N ALA A 96 -4.11 18.29 27.85
CA ALA A 96 -3.84 19.09 26.68
C ALA A 96 -2.60 18.62 25.87
N ALA A 97 -1.65 17.92 26.47
CA ALA A 97 -0.48 17.38 25.80
C ALA A 97 -0.85 16.11 25.00
N GLN A 98 -1.67 15.24 25.58
CA GLN A 98 -2.20 14.06 24.92
C GLN A 98 -3.09 14.41 23.73
N LEU A 99 -3.98 15.40 23.89
CA LEU A 99 -4.82 15.88 22.79
C LEU A 99 -3.99 16.44 21.63
N ARG A 100 -2.99 17.27 21.91
CA ARG A 100 -2.07 17.78 20.90
C ARG A 100 -1.30 16.69 20.17
N ALA A 101 -0.85 15.65 20.89
CA ALA A 101 -0.15 14.51 20.28
C ALA A 101 -1.03 13.74 19.30
N LEU A 102 -2.36 13.80 19.46
CA LEU A 102 -3.36 13.19 18.56
C LEU A 102 -3.86 14.18 17.49
N GLY A 103 -3.37 15.42 17.46
CA GLY A 103 -3.86 16.46 16.54
C GLY A 103 -5.27 16.96 16.85
N LEU A 104 -5.75 16.75 18.10
CA LEU A 104 -7.08 17.17 18.56
C LEU A 104 -7.01 18.51 19.27
N ALA A 105 -8.09 19.29 19.17
CA ALA A 105 -8.23 20.54 19.91
C ALA A 105 -8.49 20.25 21.42
N PRO A 106 -8.05 21.13 22.33
CA PRO A 106 -8.24 20.96 23.78
C PRO A 106 -9.70 20.82 24.26
N THR A 107 -10.67 21.14 23.41
CA THR A 107 -12.12 21.11 23.71
C THR A 107 -12.79 19.77 23.41
N ASP A 108 -12.09 18.83 22.78
CA ASP A 108 -12.67 17.54 22.34
C ASP A 108 -12.68 16.45 23.43
N GLY A 109 -12.38 16.77 24.56
CA GLY A 109 -12.40 16.42 25.99
C GLY A 109 -12.61 14.99 26.47
N THR A 110 -13.01 13.97 25.70
CA THR A 110 -13.07 12.61 26.26
C THR A 110 -12.67 11.57 25.20
N LEU A 111 -11.61 10.82 25.50
CA LEU A 111 -11.13 9.68 24.71
C LEU A 111 -11.56 8.35 25.31
#